data_348a1ad30abf5e24dcf312fb69d53f15
#
_entry.id   348a1ad30abf5e24dcf312fb69d53f15
#
_cell.length_a   1.000
_cell.length_b   1.000
_cell.length_c   1.000
_cell.angle_alpha   90.00
_cell.angle_beta   90.00
_cell.angle_gamma   90.00
#
_symmetry.space_group_name_H-M   'P 1'
#
loop_
_entity.id
_entity.type
_entity.pdbx_description
1 polymer ?
#
loop_
_entity_poly.entity_id
_entity_poly.type
_entity_poly.pdbx_seq_one_letter_code
_entity_poly.pdbx_strand_id
1 'polypeptide(L)'
;ENACSPTSGFHHAHWEEAHGFCTFNGLMLAAVKVLQAGAKKVAIIDCDVHYGDGTQDIIDRLNLGNDIDHWTLGALPAALQPEFQTVFLKHLNRLDADVVLYQAGADAHEKDPLGGWMSTELMRWRDRALFTVMAAKRIPVCWTLAGGYQQPLRKVLELHSTTMKEALRVERLQAVEV
;
A
#
# COMPACT_ATOMS: atom_id res chain seq x y z
N GLU A 1 2.50 -16.86 -1.96
CA GLU A 1 1.14 -16.53 -2.46
C GLU A 1 0.79 -15.10 -2.12
N ASN A 2 0.09 -14.41 -3.02
CA ASN A 2 -0.43 -13.08 -2.78
C ASN A 2 -1.96 -13.13 -2.56
N ALA A 3 -2.51 -12.13 -1.86
CA ALA A 3 -3.94 -12.04 -1.58
C ALA A 3 -4.46 -10.61 -1.84
N CYS A 4 -5.70 -10.49 -2.28
CA CYS A 4 -6.39 -9.21 -2.42
C CYS A 4 -7.62 -9.16 -1.52
N SER A 5 -7.73 -8.10 -0.74
CA SER A 5 -8.96 -7.71 -0.09
C SER A 5 -9.55 -6.51 -0.84
N PRO A 6 -10.62 -6.68 -1.66
CA PRO A 6 -11.20 -5.57 -2.44
C PRO A 6 -12.03 -4.63 -1.55
N THR A 7 -11.41 -4.14 -0.50
CA THR A 7 -11.97 -3.23 0.50
C THR A 7 -11.06 -2.01 0.66
N SER A 8 -11.57 -0.95 1.27
CA SER A 8 -10.84 0.29 1.53
C SER A 8 -11.30 0.93 2.83
N GLY A 9 -10.71 2.07 3.20
CA GLY A 9 -11.14 2.85 4.35
C GLY A 9 -10.50 2.39 5.67
N PHE A 10 -9.17 2.29 5.71
CA PHE A 10 -8.45 1.77 6.86
C PHE A 10 -7.50 2.75 7.55
N HIS A 11 -6.66 3.47 6.80
CA HIS A 11 -5.44 4.09 7.32
C HIS A 11 -5.64 5.34 8.20
N HIS A 12 -6.82 5.97 8.11
CA HIS A 12 -7.18 7.10 8.97
C HIS A 12 -7.94 6.70 10.24
N ALA A 13 -8.32 5.43 10.40
CA ALA A 13 -8.91 4.99 11.66
C ALA A 13 -7.83 4.89 12.74
N HIS A 14 -7.93 5.73 13.75
CA HIS A 14 -7.09 5.77 14.94
C HIS A 14 -7.48 4.71 15.96
N TRP A 15 -6.76 4.66 17.07
CA TRP A 15 -7.05 3.72 18.15
C TRP A 15 -8.44 3.92 18.77
N GLU A 16 -8.88 5.16 18.97
CA GLU A 16 -10.11 5.49 19.68
C GLU A 16 -11.16 6.20 18.82
N GLU A 17 -10.82 6.56 17.56
CA GLU A 17 -11.74 7.33 16.72
C GLU A 17 -11.68 6.94 15.26
N ALA A 18 -12.84 7.02 14.60
CA ALA A 18 -12.98 6.90 13.16
C ALA A 18 -12.70 8.27 12.51
N HIS A 19 -11.89 8.28 11.44
CA HIS A 19 -11.54 9.50 10.73
C HIS A 19 -11.37 9.24 9.23
N GLY A 20 -11.45 10.28 8.38
CA GLY A 20 -11.09 10.21 6.97
C GLY A 20 -11.76 9.07 6.18
N PHE A 21 -13.07 8.85 6.35
CA PHE A 21 -13.83 7.75 5.77
C PHE A 21 -13.42 6.34 6.25
N CYS A 22 -12.59 6.26 7.29
CA CYS A 22 -12.11 5.00 7.86
C CYS A 22 -12.77 4.75 9.23
N THR A 23 -13.42 3.60 9.40
CA THR A 23 -14.11 3.23 10.65
C THR A 23 -13.23 2.34 11.53
N PHE A 24 -12.56 1.35 10.93
CA PHE A 24 -11.65 0.44 11.61
C PHE A 24 -10.35 0.34 10.82
N ASN A 25 -9.22 0.27 11.50
CA ASN A 25 -7.92 0.09 10.85
C ASN A 25 -7.65 -1.38 10.54
N GLY A 26 -8.15 -1.85 9.39
CA GLY A 26 -7.96 -3.23 8.92
C GLY A 26 -6.50 -3.57 8.63
N LEU A 27 -5.65 -2.59 8.27
CA LEU A 27 -4.21 -2.80 8.07
C LEU A 27 -3.55 -3.18 9.39
N MET A 28 -3.81 -2.42 10.45
CA MET A 28 -3.26 -2.70 11.78
C MET A 28 -3.83 -3.99 12.39
N LEU A 29 -5.12 -4.27 12.18
CA LEU A 29 -5.69 -5.55 12.61
C LEU A 29 -4.98 -6.72 11.93
N ALA A 30 -4.75 -6.65 10.62
CA ALA A 30 -4.03 -7.67 9.87
C ALA A 30 -2.56 -7.79 10.34
N ALA A 31 -1.85 -6.66 10.48
CA ALA A 31 -0.47 -6.64 10.95
C ALA A 31 -0.30 -7.32 12.31
N VAL A 32 -1.13 -6.94 13.29
CA VAL A 32 -1.10 -7.55 14.64
C VAL A 32 -1.40 -9.05 14.58
N LYS A 33 -2.38 -9.48 13.77
CA LYS A 33 -2.71 -10.91 13.60
C LYS A 33 -1.57 -11.70 12.99
N VAL A 34 -0.86 -11.15 12.02
CA VAL A 34 0.28 -11.79 11.36
C VAL A 34 1.47 -11.89 12.35
N LEU A 35 1.74 -10.86 13.13
CA LEU A 35 2.75 -10.90 14.20
C LEU A 35 2.40 -11.95 15.26
N GLN A 36 1.14 -12.03 15.70
CA GLN A 36 0.65 -13.05 16.63
C GLN A 36 0.77 -14.47 16.06
N ALA A 37 0.70 -14.64 14.74
CA ALA A 37 0.89 -15.92 14.05
C ALA A 37 2.36 -16.31 13.87
N GLY A 38 3.30 -15.48 14.33
CA GLY A 38 4.73 -15.80 14.37
C GLY A 38 5.60 -15.07 13.37
N ALA A 39 5.06 -14.17 12.57
CA ALA A 39 5.88 -13.24 11.78
C ALA A 39 6.70 -12.33 12.71
N LYS A 40 7.92 -12.00 12.32
CA LYS A 40 8.81 -11.12 13.08
C LYS A 40 8.67 -9.67 12.66
N LYS A 41 8.43 -9.45 11.35
CA LYS A 41 8.31 -8.11 10.77
C LYS A 41 7.21 -8.06 9.72
N VAL A 42 6.42 -7.00 9.78
CA VAL A 42 5.38 -6.66 8.80
C VAL A 42 5.74 -5.32 8.18
N ALA A 43 5.62 -5.19 6.87
CA ALA A 43 5.68 -3.89 6.23
C ALA A 43 4.28 -3.44 5.81
N ILE A 44 3.93 -2.21 6.12
CA ILE A 44 2.74 -1.52 5.60
C ILE A 44 3.22 -0.50 4.59
N ILE A 45 2.96 -0.77 3.31
CA ILE A 45 3.29 0.14 2.21
C ILE A 45 2.01 0.84 1.79
N ASP A 46 1.83 2.04 2.28
CA ASP A 46 0.64 2.85 2.05
C ASP A 46 0.89 3.84 0.91
N CYS A 47 0.27 3.55 -0.24
CA CYS A 47 0.33 4.38 -1.44
C CYS A 47 -0.97 5.16 -1.71
N ASP A 48 -1.78 5.41 -0.69
CA ASP A 48 -2.76 6.49 -0.68
C ASP A 48 -2.03 7.84 -0.65
N VAL A 49 -2.58 8.89 -1.26
CA VAL A 49 -1.92 10.20 -1.31
C VAL A 49 -1.89 10.89 0.04
N HIS A 50 -2.78 10.48 0.95
CA HIS A 50 -2.87 11.03 2.30
C HIS A 50 -1.94 10.27 3.26
N TYR A 51 -1.47 10.96 4.29
CA TYR A 51 -0.68 10.33 5.34
C TYR A 51 -1.53 9.37 6.18
N GLY A 52 -1.05 8.14 6.37
CA GLY A 52 -1.73 7.11 7.15
C GLY A 52 -1.61 7.36 8.66
N ASP A 53 -2.15 8.45 9.15
CA ASP A 53 -2.05 8.94 10.53
C ASP A 53 -2.65 7.97 11.56
N GLY A 54 -3.80 7.38 11.26
CA GLY A 54 -4.41 6.39 12.13
C GLY A 54 -3.59 5.11 12.25
N THR A 55 -2.97 4.68 11.14
CA THR A 55 -2.03 3.55 11.16
C THR A 55 -0.83 3.86 12.05
N GLN A 56 -0.24 5.05 11.92
CA GLN A 56 0.89 5.47 12.75
C GLN A 56 0.51 5.60 14.22
N ASP A 57 -0.64 6.20 14.55
CA ASP A 57 -1.15 6.30 15.91
C ASP A 57 -1.21 4.93 16.62
N ILE A 58 -1.73 3.92 15.93
CA ILE A 58 -1.87 2.57 16.50
C ILE A 58 -0.50 1.90 16.65
N ILE A 59 0.42 2.06 15.69
CA ILE A 59 1.80 1.55 15.80
C ILE A 59 2.48 2.12 17.04
N ASP A 60 2.36 3.42 17.25
CA ASP A 60 3.00 4.12 18.39
C ASP A 60 2.39 3.68 19.74
N ARG A 61 1.05 3.60 19.82
CA ARG A 61 0.35 3.17 21.04
C ARG A 61 0.67 1.74 21.44
N LEU A 62 0.86 0.85 20.46
CA LEU A 62 1.20 -0.55 20.71
C LEU A 62 2.71 -0.78 20.84
N ASN A 63 3.57 0.25 20.68
CA ASN A 63 5.02 0.16 20.63
C ASN A 63 5.54 -0.84 19.60
N LEU A 64 4.91 -0.90 18.41
CA LEU A 64 5.23 -1.85 17.33
C LEU A 64 6.20 -1.28 16.29
N GLY A 65 6.82 -0.13 16.52
CA GLY A 65 7.73 0.51 15.56
C GLY A 65 8.99 -0.30 15.22
N ASN A 66 9.34 -1.31 16.02
CA ASN A 66 10.42 -2.24 15.70
C ASN A 66 9.95 -3.44 14.85
N ASP A 67 8.66 -3.75 14.89
CA ASP A 67 8.05 -4.93 14.27
C ASP A 67 7.30 -4.58 12.99
N ILE A 68 6.90 -3.31 12.84
CA ILE A 68 6.16 -2.79 11.68
C ILE A 68 6.94 -1.67 11.02
N ASP A 69 7.31 -1.86 9.74
CA ASP A 69 7.82 -0.82 8.87
C ASP A 69 6.64 -0.15 8.16
N HIS A 70 6.35 1.11 8.52
CA HIS A 70 5.27 1.88 7.93
C HIS A 70 5.81 2.94 6.98
N TRP A 71 5.71 2.68 5.68
CA TRP A 71 6.01 3.65 4.65
C TRP A 71 4.71 4.20 4.05
N THR A 72 4.54 5.51 4.00
CA THR A 72 3.35 6.16 3.47
C THR A 72 3.71 7.23 2.43
N LEU A 73 3.04 7.17 1.26
CA LEU A 73 3.21 8.13 0.19
C LEU A 73 2.86 9.55 0.64
N GLY A 74 1.85 9.69 1.51
CA GLY A 74 1.43 10.97 2.07
C GLY A 74 2.50 11.68 2.91
N ALA A 75 3.55 10.98 3.33
CA ALA A 75 4.72 11.59 3.98
C ALA A 75 5.82 12.02 3.00
N LEU A 76 5.69 11.71 1.70
CA LEU A 76 6.71 12.05 0.71
C LEU A 76 6.72 13.55 0.44
N PRO A 77 7.83 14.27 0.73
CA PRO A 77 7.93 15.69 0.42
C PRO A 77 7.70 15.98 -1.06
N ALA A 78 6.97 17.05 -1.36
CA ALA A 78 6.67 17.44 -2.75
C ALA A 78 7.93 17.58 -3.61
N ALA A 79 9.05 18.04 -3.03
CA ALA A 79 10.34 18.13 -3.72
C ALA A 79 10.90 16.79 -4.19
N LEU A 80 10.48 15.66 -3.58
CA LEU A 80 10.91 14.31 -3.96
C LEU A 80 9.92 13.59 -4.90
N GLN A 81 8.76 14.18 -5.20
CA GLN A 81 7.82 13.58 -6.14
C GLN A 81 8.43 13.29 -7.53
N PRO A 82 9.24 14.17 -8.12
CA PRO A 82 9.92 13.86 -9.38
C PRO A 82 10.87 12.66 -9.30
N GLU A 83 11.42 12.37 -8.11
CA GLU A 83 12.34 11.26 -7.85
C GLU A 83 11.62 10.03 -7.26
N PHE A 84 10.30 10.01 -7.23
CA PHE A 84 9.50 8.96 -6.59
C PHE A 84 9.97 7.55 -6.97
N GLN A 85 10.21 7.30 -8.24
CA GLN A 85 10.63 5.97 -8.70
C GLN A 85 11.91 5.51 -8.01
N THR A 86 12.90 6.39 -7.90
CA THR A 86 14.18 6.10 -7.24
C THR A 86 13.99 5.90 -5.74
N VAL A 87 13.23 6.78 -5.10
CA VAL A 87 12.95 6.72 -3.65
C VAL A 87 12.20 5.44 -3.30
N PHE A 88 11.15 5.12 -4.05
CA PHE A 88 10.31 3.95 -3.83
C PHE A 88 11.08 2.64 -4.04
N LEU A 89 11.81 2.50 -5.15
CA LEU A 89 12.65 1.32 -5.38
C LEU A 89 13.73 1.15 -4.30
N LYS A 90 14.35 2.24 -3.86
CA LYS A 90 15.34 2.19 -2.79
C LYS A 90 14.72 1.67 -1.49
N HIS A 91 13.51 2.11 -1.15
CA HIS A 91 12.78 1.60 0.01
C HIS A 91 12.44 0.12 -0.17
N LEU A 92 11.79 -0.27 -1.25
CA LEU A 92 11.41 -1.67 -1.51
C LEU A 92 12.60 -2.64 -1.50
N ASN A 93 13.75 -2.23 -2.05
CA ASN A 93 14.95 -3.06 -2.07
C ASN A 93 15.58 -3.25 -0.69
N ARG A 94 15.44 -2.27 0.21
CA ARG A 94 15.94 -2.34 1.59
C ARG A 94 14.99 -3.03 2.55
N LEU A 95 13.73 -3.19 2.15
CA LEU A 95 12.69 -3.76 2.99
C LEU A 95 13.09 -5.14 3.48
N ASP A 96 12.98 -5.36 4.78
CA ASP A 96 13.14 -6.63 5.47
C ASP A 96 11.83 -6.91 6.23
N ALA A 97 10.99 -7.79 5.67
CA ALA A 97 9.69 -8.14 6.24
C ALA A 97 9.28 -9.55 5.84
N ASP A 98 8.48 -10.21 6.69
CA ASP A 98 7.91 -11.53 6.41
C ASP A 98 6.65 -11.44 5.53
N VAL A 99 5.97 -10.28 5.56
CA VAL A 99 4.78 -9.99 4.76
C VAL A 99 4.65 -8.49 4.49
N VAL A 100 4.13 -8.15 3.34
CA VAL A 100 3.75 -6.77 2.98
C VAL A 100 2.23 -6.63 2.96
N LEU A 101 1.72 -5.64 3.69
CA LEU A 101 0.36 -5.13 3.56
C LEU A 101 0.41 -3.88 2.69
N TYR A 102 -0.15 -3.97 1.48
CA TYR A 102 -0.08 -2.91 0.50
C TYR A 102 -1.43 -2.20 0.35
N GLN A 103 -1.49 -0.92 0.67
CA GLN A 103 -2.64 -0.06 0.43
C GLN A 103 -2.47 0.64 -0.92
N ALA A 104 -3.20 0.17 -1.95
CA ALA A 104 -3.05 0.59 -3.33
C ALA A 104 -3.99 1.75 -3.69
N GLY A 105 -3.73 2.95 -3.13
CA GLY A 105 -4.58 4.13 -3.33
C GLY A 105 -4.70 4.56 -4.79
N ALA A 106 -5.94 4.80 -5.24
CA ALA A 106 -6.24 5.35 -6.55
C ALA A 106 -6.30 6.89 -6.55
N ASP A 107 -6.39 7.50 -5.37
CA ASP A 107 -6.38 8.95 -5.16
C ASP A 107 -5.01 9.60 -5.39
N ALA A 108 -3.94 8.81 -5.45
CA ALA A 108 -2.64 9.29 -5.90
C ALA A 108 -2.61 9.76 -7.36
N HIS A 109 -3.67 9.47 -8.14
CA HIS A 109 -3.78 9.88 -9.54
C HIS A 109 -3.98 11.38 -9.71
N GLU A 110 -3.27 12.01 -10.67
CA GLU A 110 -3.29 13.46 -10.96
C GLU A 110 -4.67 14.07 -11.24
N LYS A 111 -5.67 13.24 -11.57
CA LYS A 111 -7.06 13.67 -11.81
C LYS A 111 -7.98 13.41 -10.63
N ASP A 112 -7.44 13.00 -9.50
CA ASP A 112 -8.25 12.81 -8.30
C ASP A 112 -8.57 14.17 -7.65
N PRO A 113 -9.84 14.42 -7.27
CA PRO A 113 -10.24 15.72 -6.71
C PRO A 113 -9.71 15.97 -5.30
N LEU A 114 -9.25 14.95 -4.58
CA LEU A 114 -8.68 15.10 -3.23
C LEU A 114 -7.14 15.19 -3.23
N GLY A 115 -6.53 15.24 -4.39
CA GLY A 115 -5.15 15.61 -4.54
C GLY A 115 -4.23 14.48 -4.95
N GLY A 116 -3.97 14.14 -6.06
CA GLY A 116 -2.95 13.24 -6.57
C GLY A 116 -1.99 13.97 -7.51
N TRP A 117 -0.92 13.32 -7.89
CA TRP A 117 0.10 13.85 -8.79
C TRP A 117 0.68 12.79 -9.74
N MET A 118 0.31 11.54 -9.57
CA MET A 118 0.80 10.44 -10.40
C MET A 118 -0.01 10.33 -11.70
N SER A 119 0.68 10.15 -12.82
CA SER A 119 0.02 9.72 -14.05
C SER A 119 -0.46 8.27 -13.94
N THR A 120 -1.35 7.85 -14.82
CA THR A 120 -1.78 6.44 -14.91
C THR A 120 -0.60 5.49 -15.10
N GLU A 121 0.39 5.88 -15.92
CA GLU A 121 1.60 5.10 -16.17
C GLU A 121 2.47 4.98 -14.93
N LEU A 122 2.61 6.07 -14.16
CA LEU A 122 3.40 6.07 -12.93
C LEU A 122 2.74 5.21 -11.86
N MET A 123 1.41 5.26 -11.71
CA MET A 123 0.67 4.37 -10.80
C MET A 123 0.84 2.89 -11.21
N ARG A 124 0.72 2.60 -12.49
CA ARG A 124 0.96 1.25 -13.02
C ARG A 124 2.39 0.78 -12.75
N TRP A 125 3.37 1.67 -12.92
CA TRP A 125 4.77 1.38 -12.61
C TRP A 125 4.95 1.11 -11.11
N ARG A 126 4.34 1.91 -10.23
CA ARG A 126 4.34 1.76 -8.77
C ARG A 126 3.92 0.33 -8.38
N ASP A 127 2.76 -0.09 -8.85
CA ASP A 127 2.19 -1.39 -8.54
C ASP A 127 3.08 -2.53 -9.06
N ARG A 128 3.53 -2.41 -10.31
CA ARG A 128 4.46 -3.39 -10.90
C ARG A 128 5.76 -3.48 -10.13
N ALA A 129 6.35 -2.36 -9.76
CA ALA A 129 7.62 -2.33 -9.02
C ALA A 129 7.47 -3.05 -7.68
N LEU A 130 6.41 -2.75 -6.91
CA LEU A 130 6.15 -3.41 -5.64
C LEU A 130 6.01 -4.92 -5.82
N PHE A 131 5.09 -5.39 -6.66
CA PHE A 131 4.88 -6.83 -6.83
C PHE A 131 6.13 -7.55 -7.35
N THR A 132 6.88 -6.94 -8.28
CA THR A 132 8.10 -7.53 -8.83
C THR A 132 9.20 -7.67 -7.77
N VAL A 133 9.45 -6.61 -7.00
CA VAL A 133 10.49 -6.66 -5.95
C VAL A 133 10.11 -7.63 -4.85
N MET A 134 8.85 -7.63 -4.41
CA MET A 134 8.39 -8.57 -3.37
C MET A 134 8.45 -10.03 -3.85
N ALA A 135 8.08 -10.27 -5.11
CA ALA A 135 8.20 -11.59 -5.73
C ALA A 135 9.65 -12.07 -5.76
N ALA A 136 10.60 -11.23 -6.19
CA ALA A 136 12.03 -11.56 -6.21
C ALA A 136 12.58 -11.85 -4.80
N LYS A 137 12.08 -11.17 -3.78
CA LYS A 137 12.41 -11.40 -2.37
C LYS A 137 11.66 -12.57 -1.74
N ARG A 138 10.67 -13.15 -2.43
CA ARG A 138 9.75 -14.18 -1.91
C ARG A 138 8.94 -13.71 -0.70
N ILE A 139 8.64 -12.43 -0.63
CA ILE A 139 7.80 -11.83 0.41
C ILE A 139 6.35 -11.79 -0.10
N PRO A 140 5.39 -12.44 0.58
CA PRO A 140 3.99 -12.40 0.20
C PRO A 140 3.41 -10.99 0.36
N VAL A 141 2.49 -10.61 -0.53
CA VAL A 141 1.79 -9.34 -0.51
C VAL A 141 0.29 -9.58 -0.32
N CYS A 142 -0.28 -8.96 0.70
CA CYS A 142 -1.72 -8.79 0.80
C CYS A 142 -2.06 -7.33 0.52
N TRP A 143 -2.90 -7.06 -0.50
CA TRP A 143 -3.21 -5.67 -0.82
C TRP A 143 -4.69 -5.37 -0.70
N THR A 144 -4.96 -4.08 -0.43
CA THR A 144 -6.31 -3.52 -0.37
C THR A 144 -6.46 -2.42 -1.40
N LEU A 145 -7.69 -2.06 -1.69
CA LEU A 145 -8.01 -0.79 -2.31
C LEU A 145 -7.81 0.32 -1.26
N ALA A 146 -7.77 1.58 -1.71
CA ALA A 146 -7.70 2.74 -0.83
C ALA A 146 -8.46 3.91 -1.46
N GLY A 147 -8.11 5.16 -1.18
CA GLY A 147 -8.75 6.33 -1.75
C GLY A 147 -8.90 6.27 -3.27
N GLY A 148 -9.85 7.03 -3.76
CA GLY A 148 -10.15 7.18 -5.18
C GLY A 148 -11.53 7.82 -5.35
N TYR A 149 -11.56 9.07 -5.83
CA TYR A 149 -12.75 9.94 -5.78
C TYR A 149 -13.12 10.54 -7.14
N GLN A 150 -12.48 10.08 -8.21
CA GLN A 150 -12.78 10.55 -9.57
C GLN A 150 -14.21 10.23 -10.00
N GLN A 151 -14.79 11.13 -10.76
CA GLN A 151 -16.08 10.91 -11.42
C GLN A 151 -15.90 10.79 -12.95
N PRO A 152 -16.61 9.87 -13.60
CA PRO A 152 -17.45 8.81 -13.01
C PRO A 152 -16.60 7.74 -12.28
N LEU A 153 -17.20 7.04 -11.32
CA LEU A 153 -16.54 5.99 -10.50
C LEU A 153 -15.77 4.95 -11.34
N ARG A 154 -16.19 4.71 -12.57
CA ARG A 154 -15.48 3.83 -13.49
C ARG A 154 -14.00 4.14 -13.64
N LYS A 155 -13.58 5.42 -13.57
CA LYS A 155 -12.17 5.82 -13.64
C LYS A 155 -11.35 5.27 -12.47
N VAL A 156 -11.93 5.28 -11.27
CA VAL A 156 -11.31 4.69 -10.06
C VAL A 156 -11.21 3.17 -10.21
N LEU A 157 -12.28 2.53 -10.68
CA LEU A 157 -12.29 1.07 -10.91
C LEU A 157 -11.26 0.64 -11.96
N GLU A 158 -11.02 1.46 -12.99
CA GLU A 158 -9.99 1.19 -14.01
C GLU A 158 -8.58 1.23 -13.40
N LEU A 159 -8.29 2.15 -12.48
CA LEU A 159 -7.02 2.22 -11.76
C LEU A 159 -6.82 0.98 -10.87
N HIS A 160 -7.80 0.63 -10.04
CA HIS A 160 -7.73 -0.57 -9.22
C HIS A 160 -7.65 -1.86 -10.06
N SER A 161 -8.34 -1.92 -11.20
CA SER A 161 -8.20 -3.04 -12.13
C SER A 161 -6.78 -3.15 -12.70
N THR A 162 -6.07 -2.03 -12.84
CA THR A 162 -4.67 -2.02 -13.28
C THR A 162 -3.77 -2.62 -12.20
N THR A 163 -3.96 -2.29 -10.93
CA THR A 163 -3.26 -2.91 -9.80
C THR A 163 -3.43 -4.43 -9.80
N MET A 164 -4.67 -4.92 -9.95
CA MET A 164 -4.96 -6.36 -10.03
C MET A 164 -4.25 -7.02 -11.22
N LYS A 165 -4.20 -6.36 -12.38
CA LYS A 165 -3.52 -6.87 -13.58
C LYS A 165 -2.01 -6.97 -13.38
N GLU A 166 -1.38 -6.00 -12.72
CA GLU A 166 0.06 -6.04 -12.45
C GLU A 166 0.40 -7.14 -11.42
N ALA A 167 -0.43 -7.36 -10.39
CA ALA A 167 -0.28 -8.48 -9.47
C ALA A 167 -0.32 -9.83 -10.21
N LEU A 168 -1.37 -10.06 -10.99
CA LEU A 168 -1.53 -11.30 -11.78
C LEU A 168 -0.41 -11.50 -12.81
N ARG A 169 0.10 -10.42 -13.41
CA ARG A 169 1.21 -10.49 -14.35
C ARG A 169 2.47 -11.04 -13.69
N VAL A 170 2.81 -10.54 -12.51
CA VAL A 170 4.00 -10.98 -11.77
C VAL A 170 3.87 -12.44 -11.35
N GLU A 171 2.71 -12.85 -10.84
CA GLU A 171 2.47 -14.26 -10.47
C GLU A 171 2.61 -15.22 -11.66
N ARG A 172 2.08 -14.85 -12.84
CA ARG A 172 2.23 -15.67 -14.05
C ARG A 172 3.68 -15.82 -14.50
N LEU A 173 4.50 -14.77 -14.36
CA LEU A 173 5.92 -14.85 -14.70
C LEU A 173 6.66 -15.82 -13.77
N GLN A 174 6.36 -15.80 -12.47
CA GLN A 174 6.94 -16.75 -11.51
C GLN A 174 6.52 -18.21 -11.78
N ALA A 175 5.28 -18.44 -12.22
CA ALA A 175 4.79 -19.79 -12.52
C ALA A 175 5.44 -20.43 -13.77
N VAL A 176 6.09 -19.65 -14.63
CA VAL A 176 6.79 -20.13 -15.83
C VAL A 176 8.25 -20.47 -15.54
N GLU A 177 8.81 -19.94 -14.45
CA GLU A 177 10.21 -20.16 -14.04
C GLU A 177 10.39 -21.39 -13.12
N VAL A 178 9.30 -22.09 -12.78
CA VAL A 178 9.26 -23.32 -11.97
C VAL A 178 8.99 -24.53 -12.88
#